data_c4ab18a7a0f6473ca4a9576ffd9369b3
#
_entry.id   c4ab18a7a0f6473ca4a9576ffd9369b3
#
_cell.length_a   1.000
_cell.length_b   1.000
_cell.length_c   1.000
_cell.angle_alpha   90.00
_cell.angle_beta   90.00
_cell.angle_gamma   90.00
#
_symmetry.space_group_name_H-M   'P 1'
#
loop_
_entity.id
_entity.type
_entity.pdbx_description
1 polymer ?
#
loop_
_entity_poly.entity_id
_entity_poly.type
_entity_poly.pdbx_seq_one_letter_code
_entity_poly.pdbx_strand_id
1 'polypeptide(L)'
;MAAIAAEPEGGEAVSAEKPVVLVVAVALVDVDGRVLLAERPAGKSMAGLWEFPGGKVDPGETPEQALVRELHEELGIETATSCLAPIAFASHGYEKFHLLMPVFACRKWNGLPRPREGQALKWVLPAELGRYPMPPADLPLVGLLRDLL
;
A
#
# COMPACT_ATOMS: atom_id res chain seq x y z
N MET A 1 0.29 7.82 -4.87
CA MET A 1 -0.71 6.94 -5.53
C MET A 1 -0.25 5.50 -5.49
N ALA A 2 -0.99 4.67 -4.83
CA ALA A 2 -0.65 3.26 -4.82
C ALA A 2 -0.73 2.69 -6.23
N ALA A 3 0.27 1.91 -6.59
CA ALA A 3 0.39 1.37 -7.93
C ALA A 3 -0.06 -0.08 -8.03
N ILE A 4 -0.78 -0.55 -7.02
CA ILE A 4 -1.13 -1.95 -6.87
C ILE A 4 -1.94 -2.51 -8.04
N ALA A 5 -2.70 -1.67 -8.71
CA ALA A 5 -3.51 -2.04 -9.86
C ALA A 5 -2.85 -1.67 -11.19
N ALA A 6 -1.67 -1.06 -11.16
CA ALA A 6 -1.00 -0.64 -12.38
C ALA A 6 -0.29 -1.83 -13.02
N GLU A 7 -0.57 -2.03 -14.30
CA GLU A 7 0.18 -3.00 -15.08
C GLU A 7 1.52 -2.41 -15.51
N PRO A 8 2.56 -3.23 -15.66
CA PRO A 8 3.82 -2.77 -16.22
C PRO A 8 3.61 -2.22 -17.62
N GLU A 9 4.22 -1.07 -17.90
CA GLU A 9 4.21 -0.52 -19.25
C GLU A 9 5.05 -1.38 -20.19
N GLY A 10 4.74 -1.29 -21.47
CA GLY A 10 5.41 -2.10 -22.48
C GLY A 10 4.96 -3.55 -22.50
N GLY A 11 3.79 -3.80 -21.95
CA GLY A 11 3.24 -5.12 -21.67
C GLY A 11 2.99 -6.05 -22.83
N GLU A 12 3.68 -5.93 -23.92
CA GLU A 12 3.74 -7.01 -24.88
C GLU A 12 4.66 -8.09 -24.33
N ALA A 13 4.05 -9.06 -23.70
CA ALA A 13 4.77 -10.22 -23.23
C ALA A 13 5.25 -11.02 -24.43
N VAL A 14 6.49 -10.84 -24.78
CA VAL A 14 7.14 -11.70 -25.76
C VAL A 14 7.62 -12.99 -25.10
N SER A 15 7.68 -13.01 -23.77
CA SER A 15 8.08 -14.19 -23.02
C SER A 15 6.92 -14.71 -22.19
N ALA A 16 6.93 -16.00 -21.92
CA ALA A 16 5.96 -16.63 -21.04
C ALA A 16 6.12 -16.19 -19.57
N GLU A 17 7.19 -15.46 -19.25
CA GLU A 17 7.47 -15.00 -17.92
C GLU A 17 6.76 -13.70 -17.62
N LYS A 18 6.07 -13.67 -16.46
CA LYS A 18 5.46 -12.44 -15.97
C LYS A 18 6.53 -11.62 -15.24
N PRO A 19 6.57 -10.31 -15.47
CA PRO A 19 7.45 -9.47 -14.68
C PRO A 19 6.98 -9.43 -13.21
N VAL A 20 7.94 -9.30 -12.31
CA VAL A 20 7.67 -9.04 -10.90
C VAL A 20 7.61 -7.53 -10.70
N VAL A 21 6.49 -7.04 -10.16
CA VAL A 21 6.31 -5.64 -9.83
C VAL A 21 6.46 -5.47 -8.32
N LEU A 22 7.46 -4.70 -7.91
CA LEU A 22 7.72 -4.41 -6.51
C LEU A 22 6.97 -3.15 -6.09
N VAL A 23 6.06 -3.33 -5.13
CA VAL A 23 5.26 -2.27 -4.55
C VAL A 23 5.46 -2.34 -3.04
N VAL A 24 5.40 -1.22 -2.36
CA VAL A 24 5.51 -1.16 -0.90
C VAL A 24 4.23 -0.59 -0.31
N ALA A 25 3.84 -1.07 0.84
CA ALA A 25 2.66 -0.57 1.56
C ALA A 25 2.93 -0.42 3.04
N VAL A 26 2.11 0.38 3.70
CA VAL A 26 2.25 0.67 5.12
C VAL A 26 0.93 0.51 5.86
N ALA A 27 1.01 -0.07 7.06
CA ALA A 27 0.00 0.07 8.09
C ALA A 27 0.42 1.26 8.99
N LEU A 28 -0.14 2.43 8.73
CA LEU A 28 -0.01 3.57 9.65
C LEU A 28 -0.92 3.32 10.82
N VAL A 29 -0.36 3.28 12.02
CA VAL A 29 -1.11 2.94 13.24
C VAL A 29 -1.14 4.16 14.15
N ASP A 30 -2.33 4.65 14.46
CA ASP A 30 -2.50 5.80 15.35
C ASP A 30 -2.45 5.40 16.83
N VAL A 31 -2.60 6.39 17.71
CA VAL A 31 -2.53 6.16 19.16
C VAL A 31 -3.65 5.27 19.68
N ASP A 32 -4.76 5.17 18.94
CA ASP A 32 -5.88 4.31 19.30
C ASP A 32 -5.80 2.92 18.66
N GLY A 33 -4.70 2.62 17.97
CA GLY A 33 -4.49 1.34 17.31
C GLY A 33 -5.24 1.19 15.99
N ARG A 34 -5.74 2.27 15.42
CA ARG A 34 -6.44 2.26 14.13
C ARG A 34 -5.44 2.35 13.00
N VAL A 35 -5.78 1.71 11.89
CA VAL A 35 -4.96 1.67 10.68
C VAL A 35 -5.59 2.55 9.62
N LEU A 36 -4.77 3.30 8.88
CA LEU A 36 -5.26 4.17 7.81
C LEU A 36 -5.47 3.37 6.51
N LEU A 37 -6.68 3.48 5.97
CA LEU A 37 -7.02 3.00 4.64
C LEU A 37 -7.30 4.18 3.71
N ALA A 38 -6.98 3.99 2.43
CA ALA A 38 -7.29 4.95 1.38
C ALA A 38 -8.17 4.28 0.32
N GLU A 39 -9.26 4.95 -0.04
CA GLU A 39 -10.14 4.49 -1.11
C GLU A 39 -9.64 5.02 -2.46
N ARG A 40 -9.50 4.15 -3.43
CA ARG A 40 -9.11 4.55 -4.78
C ARG A 40 -10.21 5.42 -5.39
N PRO A 41 -9.85 6.61 -5.91
CA PRO A 41 -10.84 7.56 -6.40
C PRO A 41 -11.54 7.05 -7.67
N ALA A 42 -12.72 7.62 -7.95
CA ALA A 42 -13.44 7.39 -9.19
C ALA A 42 -12.56 7.76 -10.39
N GLY A 43 -12.66 7.00 -11.47
CA GLY A 43 -11.86 7.20 -12.68
C GLY A 43 -10.51 6.50 -12.68
N LYS A 44 -10.10 5.91 -11.57
CA LYS A 44 -8.91 5.07 -11.48
C LYS A 44 -9.29 3.60 -11.58
N SER A 45 -8.33 2.75 -11.95
CA SER A 45 -8.52 1.31 -11.90
C SER A 45 -8.82 0.87 -10.46
N MET A 46 -9.67 -0.12 -10.29
CA MET A 46 -10.13 -0.61 -8.98
C MET A 46 -10.75 0.49 -8.12
N ALA A 47 -11.44 1.46 -8.73
CA ALA A 47 -12.14 2.52 -8.02
C ALA A 47 -13.11 1.95 -6.98
N GLY A 48 -13.18 2.59 -5.81
CA GLY A 48 -14.03 2.15 -4.70
C GLY A 48 -13.43 1.06 -3.82
N LEU A 49 -12.29 0.48 -4.20
CA LEU A 49 -11.56 -0.44 -3.33
C LEU A 49 -10.67 0.34 -2.37
N TRP A 50 -10.57 -0.17 -1.16
CA TRP A 50 -9.74 0.40 -0.10
C TRP A 50 -8.41 -0.33 -0.06
N GLU A 51 -7.33 0.41 0.19
CA GLU A 51 -5.98 -0.13 0.21
C GLU A 51 -5.13 0.54 1.28
N PHE A 52 -4.02 -0.10 1.61
CA PHE A 52 -3.00 0.50 2.46
C PHE A 52 -2.20 1.51 1.64
N PRO A 53 -1.85 2.68 2.19
CA PRO A 53 -1.02 3.64 1.47
C PRO A 53 0.32 3.04 1.05
N GLY A 54 0.82 3.45 -0.09
CA GLY A 54 2.08 2.98 -0.64
C GLY A 54 2.18 3.21 -2.13
N GLY A 55 3.07 2.52 -2.79
CA GLY A 55 3.24 2.64 -4.23
C GLY A 55 4.44 1.86 -4.76
N LYS A 56 4.75 2.07 -6.02
CA LYS A 56 5.88 1.39 -6.67
C LYS A 56 7.21 1.84 -6.09
N VAL A 57 8.12 0.88 -5.98
CA VAL A 57 9.52 1.16 -5.66
C VAL A 57 10.22 1.55 -6.96
N ASP A 58 10.78 2.76 -7.00
CA ASP A 58 11.49 3.24 -8.18
C ASP A 58 12.90 2.64 -8.25
N PRO A 59 13.50 2.59 -9.45
CA PRO A 59 14.88 2.13 -9.57
C PRO A 59 15.82 2.92 -8.67
N GLY A 60 16.68 2.21 -7.95
CA GLY A 60 17.63 2.82 -7.04
C GLY A 60 17.11 3.13 -5.65
N GLU A 61 15.82 2.95 -5.41
CA GLU A 61 15.25 3.08 -4.06
C GLU A 61 15.21 1.73 -3.34
N THR A 62 15.39 1.76 -2.02
CA THR A 62 14.96 0.64 -1.18
C THR A 62 13.45 0.71 -0.99
N PRO A 63 12.78 -0.38 -0.60
CA PRO A 63 11.36 -0.32 -0.25
C PRO A 63 11.04 0.73 0.81
N GLU A 64 11.90 0.88 1.82
CA GLU A 64 11.74 1.87 2.87
C GLU A 64 11.82 3.30 2.34
N GLN A 65 12.79 3.58 1.47
CA GLN A 65 12.92 4.90 0.83
C GLN A 65 11.72 5.23 -0.03
N ALA A 66 11.24 4.24 -0.80
CA ALA A 66 10.04 4.40 -1.62
C ALA A 66 8.83 4.74 -0.75
N LEU A 67 8.67 4.06 0.38
CA LEU A 67 7.54 4.29 1.26
C LEU A 67 7.58 5.69 1.89
N VAL A 68 8.73 6.15 2.34
CA VAL A 68 8.89 7.51 2.86
C VAL A 68 8.48 8.54 1.81
N ARG A 69 8.92 8.36 0.57
CA ARG A 69 8.57 9.24 -0.55
C ARG A 69 7.07 9.19 -0.85
N GLU A 70 6.50 8.00 -0.95
CA GLU A 70 5.07 7.84 -1.25
C GLU A 70 4.18 8.44 -0.17
N LEU A 71 4.53 8.29 1.10
CA LEU A 71 3.76 8.89 2.19
C LEU A 71 3.76 10.40 2.14
N HIS A 72 4.88 10.99 1.76
CA HIS A 72 4.95 12.43 1.56
C HIS A 72 4.09 12.87 0.37
N GLU A 73 4.18 12.19 -0.75
CA GLU A 73 3.41 12.51 -1.95
C GLU A 73 1.91 12.33 -1.77
N GLU A 74 1.51 11.18 -1.21
CA GLU A 74 0.09 10.82 -1.09
C GLU A 74 -0.62 11.52 0.07
N LEU A 75 0.05 11.67 1.19
CA LEU A 75 -0.58 12.05 2.45
C LEU A 75 0.01 13.33 3.06
N GLY A 76 1.10 13.83 2.55
CA GLY A 76 1.77 15.02 3.07
C GLY A 76 2.42 14.82 4.43
N ILE A 77 2.69 13.58 4.82
CA ILE A 77 3.35 13.30 6.10
C ILE A 77 4.83 12.98 5.88
N GLU A 78 5.62 13.18 6.93
CA GLU A 78 7.05 12.90 6.93
C GLU A 78 7.39 11.86 7.98
N THR A 79 8.15 10.86 7.57
CA THR A 79 8.69 9.85 8.47
C THR A 79 10.10 9.48 8.05
N ALA A 80 10.76 8.67 8.86
CA ALA A 80 12.10 8.19 8.58
C ALA A 80 12.07 6.68 8.33
N THR A 81 13.04 6.19 7.56
CA THR A 81 13.16 4.75 7.30
C THR A 81 13.32 3.95 8.59
N SER A 82 13.95 4.53 9.62
CA SER A 82 14.09 3.91 10.93
C SER A 82 12.77 3.75 11.70
N CYS A 83 11.72 4.44 11.27
CA CYS A 83 10.38 4.30 11.87
C CYS A 83 9.53 3.22 11.21
N LEU A 84 10.05 2.54 10.20
CA LEU A 84 9.36 1.52 9.44
C LEU A 84 9.79 0.13 9.93
N ALA A 85 8.84 -0.64 10.44
CA ALA A 85 9.08 -2.01 10.89
C ALA A 85 8.47 -2.99 9.88
N PRO A 86 9.27 -3.86 9.23
CA PRO A 86 8.70 -4.85 8.32
C PRO A 86 7.85 -5.86 9.11
N ILE A 87 6.63 -6.09 8.69
CA ILE A 87 5.71 -6.98 9.40
C ILE A 87 5.16 -8.11 8.55
N ALA A 88 5.11 -7.92 7.24
CA ALA A 88 4.52 -8.92 6.34
C ALA A 88 4.94 -8.62 4.91
N PHE A 89 4.54 -9.47 4.00
CA PHE A 89 4.53 -9.16 2.57
C PHE A 89 3.33 -9.84 1.91
N ALA A 90 2.89 -9.27 0.80
CA ALA A 90 1.89 -9.88 -0.05
C ALA A 90 2.54 -10.32 -1.36
N SER A 91 2.09 -11.45 -1.87
CA SER A 91 2.54 -12.00 -3.15
C SER A 91 1.30 -12.44 -3.91
N HIS A 92 1.04 -11.84 -5.06
CA HIS A 92 -0.17 -12.13 -5.81
C HIS A 92 0.09 -12.09 -7.31
N GLY A 93 -0.35 -13.13 -8.01
CA GLY A 93 -0.25 -13.22 -9.45
C GLY A 93 -1.47 -12.61 -10.12
N TYR A 94 -1.27 -11.47 -10.78
CA TYR A 94 -2.25 -10.93 -11.72
C TYR A 94 -2.01 -11.52 -13.11
N GLU A 95 -2.90 -11.26 -14.05
CA GLU A 95 -2.78 -11.84 -15.38
C GLU A 95 -1.46 -11.47 -16.08
N LYS A 96 -1.05 -10.22 -15.99
CA LYS A 96 0.10 -9.69 -16.73
C LYS A 96 1.36 -9.50 -15.89
N PHE A 97 1.26 -9.60 -14.58
CA PHE A 97 2.40 -9.41 -13.69
C PHE A 97 2.21 -10.14 -12.38
N HIS A 98 3.31 -10.34 -11.66
CA HIS A 98 3.30 -10.85 -10.30
C HIS A 98 3.63 -9.71 -9.33
N LEU A 99 2.71 -9.40 -8.43
CA LEU A 99 2.91 -8.37 -7.42
C LEU A 99 3.66 -8.95 -6.24
N LEU A 100 4.72 -8.25 -5.83
CA LEU A 100 5.40 -8.50 -4.56
C LEU A 100 5.37 -7.22 -3.76
N MET A 101 4.76 -7.27 -2.58
CA MET A 101 4.50 -6.07 -1.79
C MET A 101 4.94 -6.25 -0.33
N PRO A 102 6.14 -5.78 0.03
CA PRO A 102 6.52 -5.65 1.43
C PRO A 102 5.57 -4.70 2.17
N VAL A 103 5.20 -5.06 3.38
CA VAL A 103 4.30 -4.28 4.23
C VAL A 103 5.00 -3.92 5.52
N PHE A 104 5.02 -2.63 5.83
CA PHE A 104 5.63 -2.09 7.04
C PHE A 104 4.57 -1.54 7.97
N ALA A 105 4.85 -1.57 9.26
CA ALA A 105 4.09 -0.79 10.25
C ALA A 105 4.84 0.50 10.55
N CYS A 106 4.10 1.58 10.72
CA CYS A 106 4.66 2.88 11.10
C CYS A 106 3.77 3.54 12.15
N ARG A 107 4.36 3.89 13.29
CA ARG A 107 3.65 4.54 14.40
C ARG A 107 4.16 5.95 14.68
N LYS A 108 5.20 6.38 13.96
CA LYS A 108 5.80 7.72 14.14
C LYS A 108 5.92 8.44 12.82
N TRP A 109 5.30 9.59 12.74
CA TRP A 109 5.41 10.51 11.61
C TRP A 109 5.10 11.93 12.06
N ASN A 110 5.48 12.91 11.24
CA ASN A 110 5.15 14.31 11.42
C ASN A 110 4.07 14.70 10.41
N GLY A 111 3.14 15.50 10.87
CA GLY A 111 2.04 15.99 10.03
C GLY A 111 0.77 15.17 10.20
N LEU A 112 -0.31 15.73 9.68
CA LEU A 112 -1.63 15.09 9.66
C LEU A 112 -1.85 14.49 8.27
N PRO A 113 -2.13 13.18 8.16
CA PRO A 113 -2.43 12.61 6.85
C PRO A 113 -3.59 13.31 6.16
N ARG A 114 -3.37 13.71 4.92
CA ARG A 114 -4.36 14.40 4.09
C ARG A 114 -4.45 13.73 2.72
N PRO A 115 -5.64 13.66 2.11
CA PRO A 115 -5.81 13.05 0.79
C PRO A 115 -5.31 14.00 -0.29
N ARG A 116 -4.05 13.88 -0.66
CA ARG A 116 -3.43 14.76 -1.64
C ARG A 116 -3.65 14.34 -3.11
N GLU A 117 -4.25 13.16 -3.31
CA GLU A 117 -4.47 12.60 -4.66
C GLU A 117 -5.94 12.27 -4.94
N GLY A 118 -6.86 12.94 -4.26
CA GLY A 118 -8.29 12.75 -4.48
C GLY A 118 -8.88 11.48 -3.86
N GLN A 119 -8.09 10.73 -3.09
CA GLN A 119 -8.54 9.54 -2.38
C GLN A 119 -9.34 9.92 -1.12
N ALA A 120 -10.23 9.04 -0.68
CA ALA A 120 -10.83 9.16 0.65
C ALA A 120 -9.94 8.42 1.66
N LEU A 121 -9.88 8.93 2.89
CA LEU A 121 -9.11 8.33 3.96
C LEU A 121 -10.01 7.90 5.10
N LYS A 122 -9.67 6.79 5.75
CA LYS A 122 -10.41 6.32 6.92
C LYS A 122 -9.51 5.58 7.88
N TRP A 123 -9.63 5.90 9.16
CA TRP A 123 -8.98 5.17 10.25
C TRP A 123 -9.86 4.02 10.69
N VAL A 124 -9.33 2.81 10.68
CA VAL A 124 -10.09 1.57 10.88
C VAL A 124 -9.40 0.69 11.91
N LEU A 125 -10.16 0.17 12.86
CA LEU A 125 -9.61 -0.81 13.78
C LEU A 125 -9.23 -2.10 13.02
N PRO A 126 -8.13 -2.77 13.38
CA PRO A 126 -7.73 -4.00 12.71
C PRO A 126 -8.83 -5.06 12.63
N ALA A 127 -9.64 -5.19 13.68
CA ALA A 127 -10.77 -6.13 13.72
C ALA A 127 -11.86 -5.82 12.69
N GLU A 128 -11.88 -4.60 12.16
CA GLU A 128 -12.90 -4.14 11.22
C GLU A 128 -12.41 -4.04 9.77
N LEU A 129 -11.14 -4.35 9.53
CA LEU A 129 -10.56 -4.28 8.18
C LEU A 129 -11.33 -5.13 7.16
N GLY A 130 -11.85 -6.27 7.58
CA GLY A 130 -12.62 -7.16 6.71
C GLY A 130 -13.94 -6.59 6.19
N ARG A 131 -14.38 -5.45 6.70
CA ARG A 131 -15.60 -4.76 6.24
C ARG A 131 -15.37 -3.91 4.98
N TYR A 132 -14.13 -3.75 4.57
CA TYR A 132 -13.75 -2.88 3.46
C TYR A 132 -13.34 -3.72 2.26
N PRO A 133 -13.91 -3.47 1.07
CA PRO A 133 -13.48 -4.18 -0.14
C PRO A 133 -12.07 -3.75 -0.51
N MET A 134 -11.21 -4.72 -0.79
CA MET A 134 -9.80 -4.49 -1.08
C MET A 134 -9.37 -5.19 -2.37
N PRO A 135 -8.30 -4.70 -3.02
CA PRO A 135 -7.67 -5.45 -4.11
C PRO A 135 -7.25 -6.85 -3.67
N PRO A 136 -7.21 -7.83 -4.58
CA PRO A 136 -6.88 -9.22 -4.23
C PRO A 136 -5.57 -9.38 -3.45
N ALA A 137 -4.55 -8.58 -3.77
CA ALA A 137 -3.26 -8.66 -3.10
C ALA A 137 -3.32 -8.24 -1.62
N ASP A 138 -4.27 -7.36 -1.26
CA ASP A 138 -4.40 -6.85 0.10
C ASP A 138 -5.23 -7.76 1.00
N LEU A 139 -6.12 -8.57 0.43
CA LEU A 139 -7.03 -9.42 1.20
C LEU A 139 -6.32 -10.32 2.22
N PRO A 140 -5.22 -11.02 1.87
CA PRO A 140 -4.53 -11.86 2.84
C PRO A 140 -3.93 -11.08 4.02
N LEU A 141 -3.70 -9.79 3.86
CA LEU A 141 -3.13 -8.95 4.92
C LEU A 141 -4.10 -8.69 6.06
N VAL A 142 -5.41 -8.76 5.80
CA VAL A 142 -6.44 -8.45 6.79
C VAL A 142 -6.28 -9.34 8.03
N GLY A 143 -6.18 -10.64 7.85
CA GLY A 143 -5.99 -11.57 8.95
C GLY A 143 -4.65 -11.40 9.65
N LEU A 144 -3.58 -11.19 8.87
CA LEU A 144 -2.24 -10.98 9.43
C LEU A 144 -2.18 -9.71 10.27
N LEU A 145 -2.72 -8.60 9.78
CA LEU A 145 -2.68 -7.33 10.51
C LEU A 145 -3.57 -7.37 11.75
N ARG A 146 -4.72 -8.05 11.67
CA ARG A 146 -5.56 -8.24 12.85
C ARG A 146 -4.83 -8.96 13.97
N ASP A 147 -3.98 -9.92 13.64
CA ASP A 147 -3.23 -10.70 14.62
C ASP A 147 -1.96 -9.97 15.10
N LEU A 148 -1.35 -9.16 14.25
CA LEU A 148 -0.08 -8.48 14.53
C LEU A 148 -0.22 -7.09 15.17
N LEU A 149 -1.35 -6.45 14.99
CA LEU A 149 -1.59 -5.07 15.46
C LEU A 149 -2.63 -4.96 16.61
#